data_254507f476924a517a248b403fec9386
#
_entry.id   254507f476924a517a248b403fec9386
#
_cell.length_a   1.000
_cell.length_b   1.000
_cell.length_c   1.000
_cell.angle_alpha   90.00
_cell.angle_beta   90.00
_cell.angle_gamma   90.00
#
_symmetry.space_group_name_H-M   'P 1'
#
loop_
_entity.id
_entity.type
_entity.pdbx_description
1 polymer ?
#
loop_
_entity_poly.entity_id
_entity_poly.type
_entity_poly.pdbx_seq_one_letter_code
_entity_poly.pdbx_strand_id
1 'polypeptide(L)'
;MSRGSRPAAVALTVAAAVAALALAPGAARAQTPTPTPSPAATPTPTPTATPTPAPAKATLTIASSDLLSVSKARPIALSGRSFHVQLASKPYVAKQKIRVRVYRAGKKILVRALTLHRRGTSGVAALTVTSATPSALTITASHRRTAALATLHAKALRVDVDAVSLHDGSRGPLVRWLQGRLAALHYAVPTSGVFDGGTADAVLAFRKVAGMTRIASADADVFTAILDGRGIFKVRHPGDGKHIEARLGAQVLAEVVGADVVRIYHTSSGAPSTPTVRGRFSVYMKTPGVNQKGMVDSSYFIRGYAIHGYVSVPSYNASHGCLRVPIRDAAAIYDWLSIGDVVWVEE
;
A
#
# COMPACT_ATOMS: atom_id res chain seq x y z
N MET A 1 20.11 37.13 -27.96
CA MET A 1 21.53 36.91 -27.59
C MET A 1 21.57 35.57 -26.88
N SER A 2 21.91 34.51 -27.63
CA SER A 2 23.22 33.85 -27.75
C SER A 2 23.55 33.07 -26.47
N ARG A 3 23.85 31.79 -26.45
CA ARG A 3 24.49 30.73 -27.24
C ARG A 3 24.11 29.41 -26.55
N GLY A 4 23.74 28.30 -27.05
CA GLY A 4 24.39 27.44 -28.02
C GLY A 4 25.54 26.62 -27.42
N SER A 5 25.31 25.38 -26.96
CA SER A 5 26.39 24.41 -26.75
C SER A 5 25.93 23.00 -27.15
N ARG A 6 26.61 22.45 -28.14
CA ARG A 6 26.45 21.11 -28.70
C ARG A 6 27.21 20.07 -27.87
N PRO A 7 26.85 18.78 -27.91
CA PRO A 7 27.65 17.72 -27.30
C PRO A 7 28.77 17.20 -28.21
N ALA A 8 29.88 16.83 -27.58
CA ALA A 8 31.05 16.26 -28.19
C ALA A 8 30.86 14.76 -28.50
N ALA A 9 31.24 14.37 -29.71
CA ALA A 9 31.34 12.98 -30.13
C ALA A 9 32.72 12.41 -29.74
N VAL A 10 32.70 11.20 -29.16
CA VAL A 10 33.93 10.43 -28.88
C VAL A 10 34.07 9.36 -29.94
N ALA A 11 35.19 9.44 -30.69
CA ALA A 11 35.59 8.52 -31.73
C ALA A 11 36.25 7.26 -31.16
N LEU A 12 35.87 6.11 -31.71
CA LEU A 12 36.42 4.79 -31.36
C LEU A 12 37.51 4.46 -32.37
N THR A 13 38.76 4.29 -31.92
CA THR A 13 39.89 3.83 -32.72
C THR A 13 40.04 2.31 -32.65
N VAL A 14 40.05 1.65 -33.79
CA VAL A 14 40.31 0.21 -33.95
C VAL A 14 41.77 0.05 -34.30
N ALA A 15 42.51 -0.75 -33.53
CA ALA A 15 43.89 -1.18 -33.85
C ALA A 15 43.86 -2.59 -34.45
N ALA A 16 44.37 -2.72 -35.67
CA ALA A 16 44.58 -4.00 -36.33
C ALA A 16 46.04 -4.47 -36.11
N ALA A 17 46.19 -5.73 -35.69
CA ALA A 17 47.49 -6.39 -35.57
C ALA A 17 47.72 -7.31 -36.77
N VAL A 18 48.83 -7.10 -37.45
CA VAL A 18 49.31 -7.88 -38.61
C VAL A 18 50.23 -8.97 -38.10
N ALA A 19 49.97 -10.22 -38.48
CA ALA A 19 50.85 -11.37 -38.23
C ALA A 19 51.80 -11.59 -39.42
N ALA A 20 53.08 -11.65 -39.14
CA ALA A 20 54.12 -11.96 -40.12
C ALA A 20 54.45 -13.45 -40.13
N LEU A 21 54.54 -14.01 -41.34
CA LEU A 21 54.90 -15.39 -41.62
C LEU A 21 56.45 -15.46 -41.86
N ALA A 22 57.15 -16.37 -41.17
CA ALA A 22 58.55 -16.66 -41.41
C ALA A 22 58.76 -18.10 -41.89
N LEU A 23 59.39 -18.28 -43.03
CA LEU A 23 59.83 -19.55 -43.61
C LEU A 23 61.17 -19.97 -42.99
N ALA A 24 61.33 -21.30 -42.76
CA ALA A 24 62.61 -21.90 -42.39
C ALA A 24 63.10 -22.86 -43.49
N PRO A 25 64.44 -23.00 -43.73
CA PRO A 25 64.98 -23.92 -44.64
C PRO A 25 65.37 -25.25 -44.02
N GLY A 26 65.39 -26.31 -44.86
CA GLY A 26 65.55 -27.70 -44.49
C GLY A 26 66.98 -28.14 -44.12
N ALA A 27 67.05 -29.30 -43.47
CA ALA A 27 68.30 -30.09 -43.30
C ALA A 27 68.03 -31.59 -43.19
N ALA A 28 68.74 -32.32 -44.02
CA ALA A 28 69.35 -33.64 -43.94
C ALA A 28 68.70 -34.83 -43.18
N ARG A 29 68.50 -35.88 -43.93
CA ARG A 29 68.18 -37.25 -43.44
C ARG A 29 69.35 -37.87 -42.67
N ALA A 30 68.99 -38.45 -41.50
CA ALA A 30 69.76 -39.51 -40.87
C ALA A 30 68.89 -40.73 -40.66
N GLN A 31 69.37 -41.91 -41.04
CA GLN A 31 68.68 -43.20 -40.95
C GLN A 31 68.72 -43.69 -39.46
N THR A 32 67.57 -43.98 -38.86
CA THR A 32 67.43 -44.48 -37.52
C THR A 32 67.19 -46.01 -37.55
N PRO A 33 67.73 -46.79 -36.64
CA PRO A 33 67.52 -48.24 -36.55
C PRO A 33 66.12 -48.58 -36.10
N THR A 34 65.61 -49.70 -36.58
CA THR A 34 64.28 -50.29 -36.32
C THR A 34 64.07 -50.54 -34.83
N PRO A 35 63.08 -50.01 -34.17
CA PRO A 35 62.77 -50.30 -32.77
C PRO A 35 62.02 -51.66 -32.66
N THR A 36 62.44 -52.42 -31.68
CA THR A 36 61.82 -53.66 -31.18
C THR A 36 60.38 -53.33 -30.72
N PRO A 37 59.35 -54.17 -30.97
CA PRO A 37 57.98 -53.91 -30.52
C PRO A 37 57.89 -53.93 -29.00
N SER A 38 57.55 -52.78 -28.45
CA SER A 38 57.20 -52.63 -27.04
C SER A 38 55.84 -53.29 -26.74
N PRO A 39 55.64 -53.92 -25.58
CA PRO A 39 54.37 -54.59 -25.25
C PRO A 39 53.23 -53.53 -25.25
N ALA A 40 52.09 -53.93 -25.83
CA ALA A 40 50.89 -53.09 -25.92
C ALA A 40 50.44 -52.63 -24.51
N ALA A 41 50.40 -51.34 -24.30
CA ALA A 41 49.85 -50.79 -23.05
C ALA A 41 48.37 -51.14 -22.93
N THR A 42 48.01 -51.76 -21.85
CA THR A 42 46.62 -52.04 -21.45
C THR A 42 45.83 -50.74 -21.45
N PRO A 43 44.66 -50.62 -22.11
CA PRO A 43 43.91 -49.38 -22.14
C PRO A 43 43.43 -49.03 -20.69
N THR A 44 43.89 -47.88 -20.21
CA THR A 44 43.40 -47.31 -18.95
C THR A 44 41.88 -47.07 -19.07
N PRO A 45 41.05 -47.57 -18.14
CA PRO A 45 39.61 -47.37 -18.26
C PRO A 45 39.30 -45.86 -18.26
N THR A 46 38.64 -45.42 -19.34
CA THR A 46 38.12 -44.05 -19.45
C THR A 46 37.21 -43.77 -18.28
N PRO A 47 37.42 -42.69 -17.48
CA PRO A 47 36.57 -42.40 -16.35
C PRO A 47 35.14 -42.19 -16.85
N THR A 48 34.22 -43.05 -16.38
CA THR A 48 32.78 -42.92 -16.65
C THR A 48 32.31 -41.58 -16.11
N ALA A 49 31.86 -40.70 -17.03
CA ALA A 49 31.38 -39.36 -16.65
C ALA A 49 30.20 -39.51 -15.67
N THR A 50 30.36 -39.01 -14.45
CA THR A 50 29.26 -38.96 -13.48
C THR A 50 28.10 -38.18 -14.07
N PRO A 51 26.89 -38.74 -14.10
CA PRO A 51 25.74 -38.09 -14.72
C PRO A 51 25.49 -36.73 -14.02
N THR A 52 25.45 -35.67 -14.81
CA THR A 52 25.12 -34.33 -14.29
C THR A 52 23.73 -34.37 -13.67
N PRO A 53 23.56 -33.91 -12.40
CA PRO A 53 22.26 -33.94 -11.76
C PRO A 53 21.22 -33.14 -12.56
N ALA A 54 20.00 -33.64 -12.63
CA ALA A 54 18.91 -32.97 -13.31
C ALA A 54 18.60 -31.61 -12.61
N PRO A 55 18.27 -30.55 -13.37
CA PRO A 55 17.94 -29.27 -12.77
C PRO A 55 16.77 -29.38 -11.79
N ALA A 56 16.88 -28.71 -10.64
CA ALA A 56 15.82 -28.66 -9.63
C ALA A 56 14.52 -28.11 -10.20
N LYS A 57 13.38 -28.67 -9.82
CA LYS A 57 12.06 -28.12 -10.10
C LYS A 57 11.69 -27.17 -8.96
N ALA A 58 11.10 -26.02 -9.27
CA ALA A 58 10.62 -25.04 -8.30
C ALA A 58 9.34 -24.38 -8.80
N THR A 59 8.62 -23.72 -7.90
CA THR A 59 7.51 -22.83 -8.24
C THR A 59 8.01 -21.38 -8.28
N LEU A 60 7.36 -20.52 -9.06
CA LEU A 60 7.61 -19.09 -9.10
C LEU A 60 6.28 -18.34 -8.96
N THR A 61 6.20 -17.41 -8.01
CA THR A 61 5.01 -16.60 -7.75
C THR A 61 5.31 -15.13 -7.84
N ILE A 62 4.28 -14.34 -8.17
CA ILE A 62 4.26 -12.88 -8.14
C ILE A 62 3.13 -12.44 -7.21
N ALA A 63 3.40 -11.52 -6.28
CA ALA A 63 2.42 -10.92 -5.39
C ALA A 63 2.70 -9.44 -5.17
N SER A 64 1.73 -8.70 -4.65
CA SER A 64 1.88 -7.34 -4.13
C SER A 64 0.90 -7.14 -2.99
N SER A 65 1.33 -6.46 -1.92
CA SER A 65 0.50 -6.10 -0.78
C SER A 65 -0.02 -4.66 -0.82
N ASP A 66 0.53 -3.82 -1.71
CA ASP A 66 0.33 -2.36 -1.75
C ASP A 66 -0.76 -1.95 -2.74
N LEU A 67 -1.58 -2.90 -3.18
CA LEU A 67 -2.64 -2.71 -4.14
C LEU A 67 -4.01 -2.72 -3.48
N LEU A 68 -4.95 -1.95 -4.02
CA LEU A 68 -6.33 -1.99 -3.59
C LEU A 68 -7.01 -3.26 -4.10
N SER A 69 -7.31 -4.17 -3.19
CA SER A 69 -8.01 -5.43 -3.52
C SER A 69 -9.52 -5.21 -3.58
N VAL A 70 -9.99 -4.57 -4.65
CA VAL A 70 -11.42 -4.25 -4.87
C VAL A 70 -12.19 -5.37 -5.58
N SER A 71 -11.49 -6.28 -6.25
CA SER A 71 -12.07 -7.46 -6.91
C SER A 71 -11.10 -8.64 -6.89
N LYS A 72 -11.62 -9.86 -7.09
CA LYS A 72 -10.77 -11.07 -7.18
C LYS A 72 -9.92 -11.11 -8.45
N ALA A 73 -10.28 -10.35 -9.49
CA ALA A 73 -9.68 -10.46 -10.82
C ALA A 73 -8.50 -9.51 -11.02
N ARG A 74 -8.63 -8.24 -10.63
CA ARG A 74 -7.59 -7.22 -10.83
C ARG A 74 -7.57 -6.24 -9.66
N PRO A 75 -6.46 -6.20 -8.91
CA PRO A 75 -6.23 -5.15 -7.94
C PRO A 75 -5.94 -3.82 -8.64
N ILE A 76 -6.18 -2.71 -7.93
CA ILE A 76 -5.92 -1.36 -8.41
C ILE A 76 -4.65 -0.81 -7.75
N ALA A 77 -3.75 -0.25 -8.56
CA ALA A 77 -2.67 0.64 -8.14
C ALA A 77 -3.12 2.09 -8.30
N LEU A 78 -2.76 2.94 -7.35
CA LEU A 78 -3.02 4.38 -7.48
C LEU A 78 -2.06 5.00 -8.49
N SER A 79 -2.60 5.82 -9.39
CA SER A 79 -1.80 6.60 -10.34
C SER A 79 -0.81 7.50 -9.58
N GLY A 80 0.45 7.50 -10.01
CA GLY A 80 1.53 8.25 -9.37
C GLY A 80 2.15 7.60 -8.13
N ARG A 81 1.46 6.65 -7.46
CA ARG A 81 2.01 5.91 -6.32
C ARG A 81 2.79 4.68 -6.78
N SER A 82 3.96 4.48 -6.16
CA SER A 82 4.73 3.25 -6.34
C SER A 82 4.10 2.08 -5.56
N PHE A 83 4.20 0.88 -6.13
CA PHE A 83 3.85 -0.36 -5.45
C PHE A 83 4.96 -1.40 -5.62
N HIS A 84 5.06 -2.32 -4.65
CA HIS A 84 6.10 -3.33 -4.63
C HIS A 84 5.57 -4.65 -5.19
N VAL A 85 6.29 -5.17 -6.18
CA VAL A 85 6.07 -6.50 -6.73
C VAL A 85 7.05 -7.45 -6.06
N GLN A 86 6.54 -8.41 -5.31
CA GLN A 86 7.30 -9.44 -4.64
C GLN A 86 7.33 -10.70 -5.50
N LEU A 87 8.50 -11.29 -5.63
CA LEU A 87 8.74 -12.56 -6.34
C LEU A 87 9.22 -13.60 -5.33
N ALA A 88 8.68 -14.80 -5.41
CA ALA A 88 9.15 -15.89 -4.58
C ALA A 88 9.30 -17.17 -5.43
N SER A 89 10.44 -17.87 -5.27
CA SER A 89 10.69 -19.18 -5.82
C SER A 89 10.91 -20.19 -4.70
N LYS A 90 10.25 -21.34 -4.75
CA LYS A 90 10.38 -22.41 -3.74
C LYS A 90 10.55 -23.75 -4.45
N PRO A 91 11.62 -24.52 -4.10
CA PRO A 91 12.70 -24.21 -3.17
C PRO A 91 13.65 -23.11 -3.69
N TYR A 92 14.47 -22.54 -2.77
CA TYR A 92 15.55 -21.64 -3.13
C TYR A 92 16.69 -22.40 -3.81
N VAL A 93 17.12 -21.90 -4.97
CA VAL A 93 18.35 -22.34 -5.65
C VAL A 93 19.28 -21.12 -5.76
N ALA A 94 20.52 -21.27 -5.30
CA ALA A 94 21.49 -20.18 -5.24
C ALA A 94 21.85 -19.63 -6.63
N LYS A 95 22.23 -18.35 -6.67
CA LYS A 95 22.76 -17.65 -7.88
C LYS A 95 21.79 -17.60 -9.07
N GLN A 96 20.49 -17.87 -8.87
CA GLN A 96 19.48 -17.80 -9.93
C GLN A 96 18.95 -16.36 -10.09
N LYS A 97 18.66 -16.01 -11.36
CA LYS A 97 18.08 -14.72 -11.74
C LYS A 97 16.69 -14.91 -12.34
N ILE A 98 15.74 -14.08 -11.91
CA ILE A 98 14.40 -14.01 -12.50
C ILE A 98 14.32 -12.80 -13.40
N ARG A 99 13.83 -13.00 -14.63
CA ARG A 99 13.54 -11.92 -15.56
C ARG A 99 12.10 -11.47 -15.39
N VAL A 100 11.92 -10.23 -14.94
CA VAL A 100 10.61 -9.59 -14.82
C VAL A 100 10.39 -8.68 -16.02
N ARG A 101 9.16 -8.69 -16.56
CA ARG A 101 8.73 -7.78 -17.63
C ARG A 101 7.43 -7.12 -17.22
N VAL A 102 7.34 -5.82 -17.43
CA VAL A 102 6.11 -5.03 -17.22
C VAL A 102 5.62 -4.56 -18.58
N TYR A 103 4.34 -4.78 -18.82
CA TYR A 103 3.64 -4.34 -20.04
C TYR A 103 2.55 -3.35 -19.64
N ARG A 104 2.38 -2.30 -20.45
CA ARG A 104 1.28 -1.32 -20.40
C ARG A 104 0.50 -1.44 -21.70
N ALA A 105 -0.81 -1.72 -21.62
CA ALA A 105 -1.67 -1.93 -22.80
C ALA A 105 -1.02 -2.85 -23.85
N GLY A 106 -0.38 -3.95 -23.43
CA GLY A 106 0.32 -4.89 -24.31
C GLY A 106 1.74 -4.49 -24.72
N LYS A 107 2.12 -3.21 -24.63
CA LYS A 107 3.47 -2.72 -24.95
C LYS A 107 4.41 -2.94 -23.76
N LYS A 108 5.57 -3.56 -24.01
CA LYS A 108 6.60 -3.78 -23.00
C LYS A 108 7.29 -2.46 -22.64
N ILE A 109 7.24 -2.08 -21.35
CA ILE A 109 7.77 -0.83 -20.82
C ILE A 109 8.96 -1.01 -19.88
N LEU A 110 9.14 -2.21 -19.29
CA LEU A 110 10.24 -2.49 -18.37
C LEU A 110 10.69 -3.94 -18.50
N VAL A 111 12.02 -4.15 -18.45
CA VAL A 111 12.63 -5.47 -18.26
C VAL A 111 13.70 -5.34 -17.18
N ARG A 112 13.69 -6.23 -16.20
CA ARG A 112 14.72 -6.35 -15.15
C ARG A 112 15.09 -7.80 -14.92
N ALA A 113 16.36 -8.05 -14.67
CA ALA A 113 16.87 -9.31 -14.17
C ALA A 113 17.18 -9.12 -12.67
N LEU A 114 16.50 -9.89 -11.82
CA LEU A 114 16.61 -9.81 -10.37
C LEU A 114 17.25 -11.09 -9.85
N THR A 115 18.25 -10.97 -8.99
CA THR A 115 18.86 -12.11 -8.30
C THR A 115 17.97 -12.50 -7.13
N LEU A 116 17.75 -13.82 -6.97
CA LEU A 116 17.02 -14.35 -5.81
C LEU A 116 17.91 -14.38 -4.57
N HIS A 117 17.41 -13.83 -3.48
CA HIS A 117 18.04 -13.90 -2.15
C HIS A 117 17.33 -14.92 -1.28
N ARG A 118 18.06 -15.65 -0.45
CA ARG A 118 17.49 -16.67 0.42
C ARG A 118 16.66 -16.06 1.56
N ARG A 119 15.43 -16.55 1.73
CA ARG A 119 14.58 -16.27 2.89
C ARG A 119 13.92 -17.60 3.33
N GLY A 120 14.47 -18.22 4.37
CA GLY A 120 14.09 -19.57 4.78
C GLY A 120 14.33 -20.59 3.66
N THR A 121 13.29 -21.30 3.23
CA THR A 121 13.32 -22.27 2.12
C THR A 121 13.06 -21.65 0.76
N SER A 122 12.76 -20.37 0.68
CA SER A 122 12.41 -19.66 -0.55
C SER A 122 13.52 -18.72 -1.01
N GLY A 123 13.59 -18.49 -2.32
CA GLY A 123 14.32 -17.39 -2.93
C GLY A 123 13.37 -16.23 -3.20
N VAL A 124 13.71 -15.02 -2.73
CA VAL A 124 12.87 -13.83 -2.88
C VAL A 124 13.58 -12.73 -3.65
N ALA A 125 12.83 -11.91 -4.38
CA ALA A 125 13.28 -10.66 -4.97
C ALA A 125 12.11 -9.67 -5.01
N ALA A 126 12.40 -8.39 -5.12
CA ALA A 126 11.38 -7.34 -5.21
C ALA A 126 11.69 -6.35 -6.34
N LEU A 127 10.64 -5.75 -6.89
CA LEU A 127 10.69 -4.70 -7.88
C LEU A 127 9.67 -3.63 -7.53
N THR A 128 10.08 -2.36 -7.50
CA THR A 128 9.16 -1.23 -7.40
C THR A 128 8.66 -0.83 -8.78
N VAL A 129 7.36 -0.66 -8.91
CA VAL A 129 6.69 -0.23 -10.15
C VAL A 129 5.90 1.03 -9.87
N THR A 130 6.06 2.04 -10.73
CA THR A 130 5.29 3.29 -10.69
C THR A 130 4.67 3.54 -12.05
N SER A 131 3.44 4.01 -12.08
CA SER A 131 2.78 4.49 -13.29
C SER A 131 1.96 5.74 -12.99
N ALA A 132 2.32 6.85 -13.60
CA ALA A 132 1.60 8.11 -13.45
C ALA A 132 0.34 8.18 -14.33
N THR A 133 0.21 7.30 -15.31
CA THR A 133 -0.92 7.31 -16.26
C THR A 133 -1.85 6.14 -15.98
N PRO A 134 -3.16 6.38 -15.82
CA PRO A 134 -4.16 5.32 -15.75
C PRO A 134 -4.03 4.34 -16.93
N SER A 135 -3.95 3.06 -16.64
CA SER A 135 -3.73 2.02 -17.66
C SER A 135 -3.76 0.62 -17.05
N ALA A 136 -3.99 -0.40 -17.86
CA ALA A 136 -3.79 -1.78 -17.46
C ALA A 136 -2.31 -2.18 -17.55
N LEU A 137 -1.76 -2.67 -16.45
CA LEU A 137 -0.42 -3.26 -16.38
C LEU A 137 -0.51 -4.79 -16.34
N THR A 138 0.42 -5.45 -17.00
CA THR A 138 0.65 -6.89 -16.87
C THR A 138 2.10 -7.13 -16.51
N ILE A 139 2.32 -7.80 -15.38
CA ILE A 139 3.64 -8.11 -14.84
C ILE A 139 3.87 -9.60 -14.96
N THR A 140 4.93 -10.00 -15.64
CA THR A 140 5.32 -11.40 -15.84
C THR A 140 6.69 -11.64 -15.25
N ALA A 141 6.92 -12.86 -14.74
CA ALA A 141 8.23 -13.27 -14.26
C ALA A 141 8.56 -14.67 -14.80
N SER A 142 9.81 -14.87 -15.20
CA SER A 142 10.29 -16.13 -15.73
C SER A 142 11.75 -16.38 -15.36
N HIS A 143 12.11 -17.65 -15.21
CA HIS A 143 13.49 -18.11 -15.13
C HIS A 143 13.82 -18.94 -16.38
N ARG A 144 14.95 -18.67 -17.01
CA ARG A 144 15.48 -19.50 -18.09
C ARG A 144 16.25 -20.68 -17.48
N ARG A 145 16.06 -21.89 -18.01
CA ARG A 145 16.77 -23.09 -17.57
C ARG A 145 18.27 -22.85 -17.39
N THR A 146 18.78 -23.34 -16.27
CA THR A 146 20.21 -23.47 -15.95
C THR A 146 20.54 -24.92 -15.61
N ALA A 147 21.80 -25.24 -15.37
CA ALA A 147 22.17 -26.56 -14.88
C ALA A 147 21.54 -26.89 -13.52
N ALA A 148 21.33 -25.86 -12.66
CA ALA A 148 20.83 -26.03 -11.31
C ALA A 148 19.31 -25.91 -11.17
N LEU A 149 18.61 -25.20 -12.10
CA LEU A 149 17.18 -24.90 -11.99
C LEU A 149 16.48 -25.02 -13.35
N ALA A 150 15.34 -25.67 -13.37
CA ALA A 150 14.48 -25.79 -14.55
C ALA A 150 13.87 -24.42 -14.96
N THR A 151 13.30 -24.35 -16.16
CA THR A 151 12.52 -23.18 -16.59
C THR A 151 11.33 -22.95 -15.69
N LEU A 152 11.11 -21.69 -15.26
CA LEU A 152 9.96 -21.31 -14.44
C LEU A 152 9.18 -20.17 -15.10
N HIS A 153 7.86 -20.21 -14.93
CA HIS A 153 6.95 -19.14 -15.31
C HIS A 153 5.97 -18.89 -14.16
N ALA A 154 5.85 -17.64 -13.76
CA ALA A 154 4.84 -17.24 -12.79
C ALA A 154 3.50 -16.94 -13.49
N LYS A 155 2.38 -17.15 -12.77
CA LYS A 155 1.10 -16.58 -13.17
C LYS A 155 1.24 -15.05 -13.23
N ALA A 156 0.85 -14.45 -14.34
CA ALA A 156 0.96 -13.00 -14.53
C ALA A 156 0.12 -12.24 -13.48
N LEU A 157 0.69 -11.21 -12.88
CA LEU A 157 -0.03 -10.24 -12.08
C LEU A 157 -0.58 -9.15 -13.02
N ARG A 158 -1.91 -9.01 -13.04
CA ARG A 158 -2.60 -7.97 -13.79
C ARG A 158 -3.10 -6.91 -12.81
N VAL A 159 -2.79 -5.64 -13.08
CA VAL A 159 -3.06 -4.49 -12.22
C VAL A 159 -3.69 -3.39 -13.07
N ASP A 160 -4.78 -2.83 -12.62
CA ASP A 160 -5.32 -1.61 -13.21
C ASP A 160 -4.74 -0.41 -12.45
N VAL A 161 -4.14 0.54 -13.16
CA VAL A 161 -3.68 1.82 -12.58
C VAL A 161 -4.80 2.84 -12.77
N ASP A 162 -5.22 3.46 -11.68
CA ASP A 162 -6.37 4.36 -11.71
C ASP A 162 -6.11 5.68 -10.96
N ALA A 163 -6.68 6.77 -11.48
CA ALA A 163 -6.74 8.07 -10.80
C ALA A 163 -8.02 8.13 -9.98
N VAL A 164 -7.91 7.75 -8.72
CA VAL A 164 -9.07 7.59 -7.84
C VAL A 164 -9.57 8.95 -7.34
N SER A 165 -10.86 9.22 -7.54
CA SER A 165 -11.59 10.34 -6.95
C SER A 165 -13.02 9.90 -6.67
N LEU A 166 -13.40 9.85 -5.37
CA LEU A 166 -14.75 9.51 -4.94
C LEU A 166 -15.37 10.70 -4.23
N HIS A 167 -16.61 10.99 -4.55
CA HIS A 167 -17.42 12.08 -4.02
C HIS A 167 -18.88 11.63 -3.91
N ASP A 168 -19.73 12.49 -3.42
CA ASP A 168 -21.17 12.21 -3.29
C ASP A 168 -21.76 11.64 -4.59
N GLY A 169 -22.54 10.60 -4.44
CA GLY A 169 -23.13 9.83 -5.54
C GLY A 169 -22.23 8.77 -6.18
N SER A 170 -20.92 8.75 -5.94
CA SER A 170 -20.02 7.69 -6.42
C SER A 170 -20.48 6.31 -5.92
N ARG A 171 -20.34 5.26 -6.76
CA ARG A 171 -20.84 3.90 -6.44
C ARG A 171 -19.84 2.82 -6.82
N GLY A 172 -19.97 1.66 -6.21
CA GLY A 172 -19.32 0.44 -6.68
C GLY A 172 -18.22 -0.12 -5.76
N PRO A 173 -17.39 -1.03 -6.28
CA PRO A 173 -16.44 -1.80 -5.46
C PRO A 173 -15.41 -0.94 -4.73
N LEU A 174 -14.97 0.16 -5.33
CA LEU A 174 -13.98 1.06 -4.72
C LEU A 174 -14.56 1.83 -3.53
N VAL A 175 -15.86 2.24 -3.61
CA VAL A 175 -16.58 2.83 -2.46
C VAL A 175 -16.72 1.81 -1.34
N ARG A 176 -17.10 0.57 -1.64
CA ARG A 176 -17.18 -0.50 -0.63
C ARG A 176 -15.83 -0.78 0.03
N TRP A 177 -14.76 -0.77 -0.75
CA TRP A 177 -13.40 -0.92 -0.21
C TRP A 177 -13.08 0.23 0.78
N LEU A 178 -13.34 1.48 0.39
CA LEU A 178 -13.13 2.65 1.25
C LEU A 178 -13.96 2.55 2.54
N GLN A 179 -15.26 2.30 2.42
CA GLN A 179 -16.17 2.12 3.57
C GLN A 179 -15.69 1.00 4.50
N GLY A 180 -15.30 -0.15 3.95
CA GLY A 180 -14.76 -1.27 4.73
C GLY A 180 -13.46 -0.91 5.47
N ARG A 181 -12.59 -0.11 4.85
CA ARG A 181 -11.35 0.35 5.52
C ARG A 181 -11.61 1.39 6.60
N LEU A 182 -12.52 2.33 6.36
CA LEU A 182 -12.95 3.31 7.37
C LEU A 182 -13.63 2.62 8.56
N ALA A 183 -14.50 1.65 8.30
CA ALA A 183 -15.14 0.84 9.35
C ALA A 183 -14.11 0.04 10.17
N ALA A 184 -13.11 -0.55 9.53
CA ALA A 184 -12.01 -1.26 10.20
C ALA A 184 -11.11 -0.33 11.05
N LEU A 185 -11.14 0.97 10.78
CA LEU A 185 -10.49 2.02 11.58
C LEU A 185 -11.49 2.68 12.57
N HIS A 186 -12.66 2.10 12.73
CA HIS A 186 -13.74 2.51 13.65
C HIS A 186 -14.45 3.83 13.29
N TYR A 187 -14.32 4.35 12.07
CA TYR A 187 -15.11 5.52 11.66
C TYR A 187 -16.59 5.16 11.47
N ALA A 188 -17.49 6.04 11.90
CA ALA A 188 -18.94 5.91 11.69
C ALA A 188 -19.22 6.03 10.18
N VAL A 189 -19.36 4.90 9.50
CA VAL A 189 -19.53 4.83 8.05
C VAL A 189 -20.54 3.76 7.65
N PRO A 190 -21.48 4.04 6.73
CA PRO A 190 -22.32 3.01 6.13
C PRO A 190 -21.50 2.10 5.20
N THR A 191 -21.98 0.88 4.95
CA THR A 191 -21.32 -0.11 4.08
C THR A 191 -22.10 -0.38 2.78
N SER A 192 -22.87 0.60 2.33
CA SER A 192 -23.82 0.50 1.22
C SER A 192 -23.18 0.31 -0.16
N GLY A 193 -21.91 0.73 -0.33
CA GLY A 193 -21.26 0.84 -1.64
C GLY A 193 -21.69 2.08 -2.44
N VAL A 194 -22.38 3.02 -1.76
CA VAL A 194 -22.71 4.35 -2.27
C VAL A 194 -21.97 5.38 -1.41
N PHE A 195 -21.28 6.31 -2.03
CA PHE A 195 -20.69 7.45 -1.34
C PHE A 195 -21.81 8.45 -1.07
N ASP A 196 -22.39 8.35 0.11
CA ASP A 196 -23.47 9.19 0.62
C ASP A 196 -22.93 10.17 1.69
N GLY A 197 -23.84 10.96 2.28
CA GLY A 197 -23.45 11.88 3.33
C GLY A 197 -22.78 11.23 4.55
N GLY A 198 -23.15 10.00 4.92
CA GLY A 198 -22.48 9.25 5.99
C GLY A 198 -21.05 8.85 5.63
N THR A 199 -20.84 8.47 4.36
CA THR A 199 -19.49 8.20 3.84
C THR A 199 -18.66 9.49 3.77
N ALA A 200 -19.28 10.60 3.38
CA ALA A 200 -18.63 11.92 3.34
C ALA A 200 -18.16 12.38 4.73
N ASP A 201 -19.01 12.23 5.77
CA ASP A 201 -18.68 12.55 7.17
C ASP A 201 -17.56 11.66 7.71
N ALA A 202 -17.60 10.36 7.40
CA ALA A 202 -16.54 9.42 7.80
C ALA A 202 -15.18 9.75 7.12
N VAL A 203 -15.18 10.09 5.84
CA VAL A 203 -13.98 10.56 5.13
C VAL A 203 -13.47 11.86 5.74
N LEU A 204 -14.34 12.79 6.08
CA LEU A 204 -13.97 14.04 6.74
C LEU A 204 -13.36 13.79 8.12
N ALA A 205 -13.95 12.90 8.93
CA ALA A 205 -13.39 12.48 10.22
C ALA A 205 -12.01 11.82 10.05
N PHE A 206 -11.84 10.91 9.07
CA PHE A 206 -10.57 10.30 8.75
C PHE A 206 -9.49 11.34 8.38
N ARG A 207 -9.82 12.27 7.47
CA ARG A 207 -8.89 13.33 7.07
C ARG A 207 -8.45 14.19 8.25
N LYS A 208 -9.37 14.49 9.17
CA LYS A 208 -9.11 15.24 10.40
C LYS A 208 -8.13 14.50 11.32
N VAL A 209 -8.36 13.22 11.59
CA VAL A 209 -7.45 12.38 12.41
C VAL A 209 -6.10 12.21 11.73
N ALA A 210 -6.08 12.06 10.40
CA ALA A 210 -4.85 11.91 9.62
C ALA A 210 -4.09 13.25 9.39
N GLY A 211 -4.62 14.41 9.86
CA GLY A 211 -4.00 15.73 9.67
C GLY A 211 -3.99 16.19 8.21
N MET A 212 -5.02 15.83 7.44
CA MET A 212 -5.18 16.17 6.03
C MET A 212 -6.11 17.37 5.85
N THR A 213 -6.15 17.93 4.63
CA THR A 213 -7.14 18.97 4.26
C THR A 213 -8.56 18.46 4.51
N ARG A 214 -9.38 19.29 5.19
CA ARG A 214 -10.72 18.96 5.67
C ARG A 214 -11.78 19.09 4.58
N ILE A 215 -11.79 18.14 3.65
CA ILE A 215 -12.79 18.03 2.57
C ILE A 215 -13.50 16.67 2.66
N ALA A 216 -14.75 16.63 2.22
CA ALA A 216 -15.62 15.45 2.34
C ALA A 216 -15.56 14.53 1.11
N SER A 217 -14.44 14.50 0.40
CA SER A 217 -14.19 13.62 -0.76
C SER A 217 -12.95 12.77 -0.55
N ALA A 218 -12.89 11.61 -1.20
CA ALA A 218 -11.77 10.69 -1.12
C ALA A 218 -11.02 10.63 -2.45
N ASP A 219 -9.89 11.33 -2.51
CA ASP A 219 -8.92 11.32 -3.59
C ASP A 219 -7.79 10.29 -3.34
N ALA A 220 -6.82 10.24 -4.23
CA ALA A 220 -5.66 9.36 -4.11
C ALA A 220 -4.90 9.52 -2.78
N ASP A 221 -4.92 10.70 -2.15
CA ASP A 221 -4.25 10.95 -0.88
C ASP A 221 -4.93 10.22 0.28
N VAL A 222 -6.28 10.12 0.29
CA VAL A 222 -7.02 9.33 1.29
C VAL A 222 -6.67 7.85 1.17
N PHE A 223 -6.69 7.31 -0.04
CA PHE A 223 -6.33 5.91 -0.27
C PHE A 223 -4.87 5.62 0.10
N THR A 224 -3.97 6.54 -0.23
CA THR A 224 -2.56 6.46 0.15
C THR A 224 -2.40 6.48 1.67
N ALA A 225 -3.06 7.39 2.37
CA ALA A 225 -3.02 7.49 3.83
C ALA A 225 -3.52 6.19 4.51
N ILE A 226 -4.61 5.60 3.99
CA ILE A 226 -5.12 4.30 4.48
C ILE A 226 -4.11 3.18 4.26
N LEU A 227 -3.51 3.08 3.07
CA LEU A 227 -2.51 2.06 2.75
C LEU A 227 -1.23 2.23 3.59
N ASP A 228 -0.89 3.46 3.97
CA ASP A 228 0.24 3.79 4.84
C ASP A 228 -0.07 3.63 6.34
N GLY A 229 -1.28 3.14 6.69
CA GLY A 229 -1.69 2.90 8.07
C GLY A 229 -1.96 4.19 8.87
N ARG A 230 -2.27 5.30 8.21
CA ARG A 230 -2.64 6.57 8.86
C ARG A 230 -4.13 6.57 9.26
N GLY A 231 -4.51 7.55 10.05
CA GLY A 231 -5.90 7.74 10.46
C GLY A 231 -6.34 6.88 11.66
N ILE A 232 -5.37 6.34 12.41
CA ILE A 232 -5.64 5.63 13.66
C ILE A 232 -5.86 6.64 14.78
N PHE A 233 -7.03 6.61 15.41
CA PHE A 233 -7.30 7.43 16.60
C PHE A 233 -6.53 6.86 17.80
N LYS A 234 -5.80 7.73 18.50
CA LYS A 234 -5.02 7.33 19.69
C LYS A 234 -5.80 7.71 20.95
N VAL A 235 -6.23 6.73 21.71
CA VAL A 235 -6.86 6.90 23.02
C VAL A 235 -5.86 7.54 23.98
N ARG A 236 -6.30 8.55 24.74
CA ARG A 236 -5.48 9.24 25.75
C ARG A 236 -5.83 8.86 27.19
N HIS A 237 -7.07 8.43 27.43
CA HIS A 237 -7.60 8.13 28.75
C HIS A 237 -8.07 6.67 28.91
N PRO A 238 -7.19 5.67 28.68
CA PRO A 238 -7.59 4.25 28.69
C PRO A 238 -8.05 3.75 30.07
N GLY A 239 -7.80 4.52 31.15
CA GLY A 239 -8.20 4.16 32.52
C GLY A 239 -9.65 4.50 32.87
N ASP A 240 -10.36 5.31 32.07
CA ASP A 240 -11.71 5.80 32.41
C ASP A 240 -12.87 4.86 31.96
N GLY A 241 -12.56 3.62 31.56
CA GLY A 241 -13.58 2.67 31.12
C GLY A 241 -14.34 3.17 29.90
N LYS A 242 -15.68 3.20 29.98
CA LYS A 242 -16.54 3.75 28.91
C LYS A 242 -16.58 5.27 28.99
N HIS A 243 -16.14 5.95 27.91
CA HIS A 243 -16.04 7.41 27.86
C HIS A 243 -16.01 7.97 26.45
N ILE A 244 -16.23 9.28 26.34
CA ILE A 244 -16.02 10.06 25.11
C ILE A 244 -14.67 10.76 25.18
N GLU A 245 -13.94 10.78 24.06
CA GLU A 245 -12.81 11.67 23.82
C GLU A 245 -13.13 12.63 22.66
N ALA A 246 -13.33 13.90 22.96
CA ALA A 246 -13.54 14.95 21.98
C ALA A 246 -12.25 15.75 21.76
N ARG A 247 -11.70 15.69 20.55
CA ARG A 247 -10.49 16.40 20.12
C ARG A 247 -10.87 17.69 19.40
N LEU A 248 -10.78 18.82 20.08
CA LEU A 248 -11.18 20.13 19.53
C LEU A 248 -10.29 20.58 18.38
N GLY A 249 -8.97 20.35 18.46
CA GLY A 249 -8.04 20.67 17.39
C GLY A 249 -8.31 19.86 16.12
N ALA A 250 -8.64 18.58 16.27
CA ALA A 250 -9.00 17.70 15.15
C ALA A 250 -10.48 17.83 14.74
N GLN A 251 -11.37 18.35 15.61
CA GLN A 251 -12.82 18.39 15.39
C GLN A 251 -13.40 16.99 15.13
N VAL A 252 -13.05 16.04 16.00
CA VAL A 252 -13.57 14.67 16.02
C VAL A 252 -13.99 14.28 17.43
N LEU A 253 -14.91 13.33 17.53
CA LEU A 253 -15.41 12.75 18.76
C LEU A 253 -15.27 11.22 18.63
N ALA A 254 -14.74 10.56 19.66
CA ALA A 254 -14.61 9.12 19.71
C ALA A 254 -15.35 8.52 20.93
N GLU A 255 -16.09 7.45 20.70
CA GLU A 255 -16.56 6.51 21.72
C GLU A 255 -15.43 5.55 22.04
N VAL A 256 -15.12 5.39 23.33
CA VAL A 256 -13.98 4.61 23.80
C VAL A 256 -14.39 3.73 24.97
N VAL A 257 -13.86 2.49 25.02
CA VAL A 257 -14.00 1.59 26.17
C VAL A 257 -12.60 1.10 26.57
N GLY A 258 -12.09 1.59 27.68
CA GLY A 258 -10.71 1.34 28.07
C GLY A 258 -9.73 1.89 27.01
N ALA A 259 -8.91 1.03 26.43
CA ALA A 259 -7.98 1.39 25.35
C ALA A 259 -8.57 1.25 23.93
N ASP A 260 -9.79 0.72 23.81
CA ASP A 260 -10.39 0.36 22.54
C ASP A 260 -11.31 1.47 22.01
N VAL A 261 -11.05 1.93 20.79
CA VAL A 261 -11.95 2.82 20.07
C VAL A 261 -13.15 2.03 19.57
N VAL A 262 -14.35 2.44 19.96
CA VAL A 262 -15.60 1.84 19.50
C VAL A 262 -16.04 2.48 18.20
N ARG A 263 -16.10 3.84 18.18
CA ARG A 263 -16.52 4.58 16.98
C ARG A 263 -15.98 6.02 16.97
N ILE A 264 -15.68 6.54 15.80
CA ILE A 264 -15.17 7.88 15.57
C ILE A 264 -16.15 8.65 14.69
N TYR A 265 -16.49 9.86 15.11
CA TYR A 265 -17.44 10.74 14.43
C TYR A 265 -16.80 12.06 14.03
N HIS A 266 -17.26 12.62 12.92
CA HIS A 266 -17.07 14.02 12.61
C HIS A 266 -17.82 14.89 13.62
N THR A 267 -17.19 15.94 14.16
CA THR A 267 -17.86 16.93 15.02
C THR A 267 -17.50 18.35 14.63
N SER A 268 -18.31 19.31 15.09
CA SER A 268 -18.04 20.75 15.08
C SER A 268 -18.27 21.31 16.48
N SER A 269 -17.20 21.79 17.11
CA SER A 269 -17.19 22.36 18.46
C SER A 269 -17.48 23.87 18.46
N GLY A 270 -17.42 24.51 19.64
CA GLY A 270 -17.65 25.94 19.83
C GLY A 270 -16.77 26.84 18.99
N ALA A 271 -17.38 27.87 18.39
CA ALA A 271 -16.69 28.93 17.66
C ALA A 271 -15.67 29.66 18.56
N PRO A 272 -14.69 30.39 18.00
CA PRO A 272 -13.71 31.15 18.82
C PRO A 272 -14.35 32.15 19.81
N SER A 273 -15.51 32.69 19.47
CA SER A 273 -16.29 33.57 20.35
C SER A 273 -17.07 32.86 21.45
N THR A 274 -17.33 31.57 21.29
CA THR A 274 -18.11 30.70 22.20
C THR A 274 -17.45 29.32 22.32
N PRO A 275 -16.21 29.26 22.84
CA PRO A 275 -15.43 28.01 22.80
C PRO A 275 -16.05 26.92 23.69
N THR A 276 -15.90 25.67 23.25
CA THR A 276 -16.21 24.52 24.10
C THR A 276 -15.26 24.48 25.29
N VAL A 277 -15.82 24.33 26.50
CA VAL A 277 -15.02 24.21 27.74
C VAL A 277 -14.22 22.91 27.71
N ARG A 278 -12.92 22.99 28.00
CA ARG A 278 -12.01 21.82 28.08
C ARG A 278 -12.03 21.25 29.49
N GLY A 279 -11.81 19.97 29.60
CA GLY A 279 -11.69 19.25 30.87
C GLY A 279 -12.32 17.86 30.84
N ARG A 280 -12.39 17.25 32.01
CA ARG A 280 -13.07 15.99 32.26
C ARG A 280 -14.43 16.27 32.88
N PHE A 281 -15.47 15.82 32.22
CA PHE A 281 -16.87 16.01 32.63
C PHE A 281 -17.59 14.68 32.70
N SER A 282 -18.84 14.69 33.17
CA SER A 282 -19.73 13.52 33.10
C SER A 282 -21.07 13.92 32.51
N VAL A 283 -21.70 13.01 31.77
CA VAL A 283 -23.06 13.20 31.30
C VAL A 283 -23.98 13.30 32.51
N TYR A 284 -24.66 14.43 32.70
CA TYR A 284 -25.53 14.65 33.83
C TYR A 284 -27.02 14.69 33.48
N MET A 285 -27.33 14.90 32.19
CA MET A 285 -28.72 14.95 31.72
C MET A 285 -28.76 14.51 30.24
N LYS A 286 -29.87 13.89 29.87
CA LYS A 286 -30.14 13.47 28.49
C LYS A 286 -31.55 13.93 28.10
N THR A 287 -31.69 14.45 26.87
CA THR A 287 -32.98 14.89 26.32
C THR A 287 -33.14 14.27 24.94
N PRO A 288 -34.10 13.35 24.73
CA PRO A 288 -34.36 12.74 23.44
C PRO A 288 -35.13 13.68 22.52
N GLY A 289 -35.07 13.36 21.21
CA GLY A 289 -35.78 14.08 20.17
C GLY A 289 -35.21 15.46 19.90
N VAL A 290 -36.01 16.32 19.28
CA VAL A 290 -35.60 17.68 18.85
C VAL A 290 -36.10 18.71 19.86
N ASN A 291 -35.21 19.49 20.43
CA ASN A 291 -35.57 20.60 21.31
C ASN A 291 -35.82 21.91 20.54
N GLN A 292 -36.28 22.95 21.24
CA GLN A 292 -36.58 24.28 20.66
C GLN A 292 -35.38 24.97 19.98
N LYS A 293 -34.13 24.54 20.27
CA LYS A 293 -32.90 25.03 19.65
C LYS A 293 -32.46 24.21 18.44
N GLY A 294 -33.27 23.24 18.01
CA GLY A 294 -32.95 22.32 16.92
C GLY A 294 -31.87 21.29 17.25
N MET A 295 -31.56 21.08 18.54
CA MET A 295 -30.62 20.05 18.99
C MET A 295 -31.34 18.71 19.05
N VAL A 296 -30.76 17.68 18.46
CA VAL A 296 -31.33 16.33 18.35
C VAL A 296 -30.59 15.39 19.29
N ASP A 297 -31.33 14.65 20.16
CA ASP A 297 -30.80 13.63 21.07
C ASP A 297 -29.59 14.12 21.87
N SER A 298 -29.86 15.07 22.78
CA SER A 298 -28.82 15.81 23.51
C SER A 298 -28.36 15.08 24.77
N SER A 299 -27.05 14.87 24.90
CA SER A 299 -26.37 14.39 26.10
C SER A 299 -25.54 15.53 26.71
N TYR A 300 -26.03 16.13 27.79
CA TYR A 300 -25.41 17.30 28.44
C TYR A 300 -24.29 16.86 29.39
N PHE A 301 -23.11 17.50 29.29
CA PHE A 301 -21.94 17.13 30.10
C PHE A 301 -21.44 18.27 31.01
N ILE A 302 -21.74 19.52 30.72
CA ILE A 302 -21.47 20.67 31.61
C ILE A 302 -22.40 21.84 31.28
N ARG A 303 -23.04 22.46 32.27
CA ARG A 303 -23.94 23.62 32.08
C ARG A 303 -24.97 23.33 30.98
N GLY A 304 -25.04 24.16 29.93
CA GLY A 304 -25.87 23.94 28.74
C GLY A 304 -25.17 23.28 27.57
N TYR A 305 -23.93 22.80 27.73
CA TYR A 305 -23.18 22.18 26.65
C TYR A 305 -23.49 20.69 26.54
N ALA A 306 -23.76 20.24 25.34
CA ALA A 306 -24.12 18.86 25.05
C ALA A 306 -23.40 18.32 23.80
N ILE A 307 -23.36 16.99 23.71
CA ILE A 307 -23.16 16.27 22.45
C ILE A 307 -24.55 16.08 21.85
N HIS A 308 -24.79 16.54 20.62
CA HIS A 308 -26.11 16.47 19.99
C HIS A 308 -26.03 16.52 18.47
N GLY A 309 -27.05 15.96 17.81
CA GLY A 309 -27.25 16.13 16.38
C GLY A 309 -27.62 17.56 16.02
N TYR A 310 -27.12 18.04 14.88
CA TYR A 310 -27.47 19.35 14.37
C TYR A 310 -27.49 19.39 12.84
N VAL A 311 -28.33 20.25 12.28
CA VAL A 311 -28.48 20.41 10.83
C VAL A 311 -27.19 20.88 10.15
N SER A 312 -26.37 21.68 10.83
CA SER A 312 -25.12 22.23 10.32
C SER A 312 -23.93 21.77 11.17
N VAL A 313 -23.08 20.92 10.58
CA VAL A 313 -21.85 20.41 11.20
C VAL A 313 -20.69 20.66 10.23
N PRO A 314 -20.17 21.89 10.15
CA PRO A 314 -19.07 22.22 9.24
C PRO A 314 -17.75 21.55 9.66
N SER A 315 -16.77 21.57 8.77
CA SER A 315 -15.46 20.95 9.02
C SER A 315 -14.60 21.70 10.06
N TYR A 316 -15.09 22.83 10.58
CA TYR A 316 -14.44 23.71 11.55
C TYR A 316 -15.35 23.95 12.76
N ASN A 317 -14.86 24.61 13.79
CA ASN A 317 -15.55 24.96 15.01
C ASN A 317 -16.55 26.11 14.76
N ALA A 318 -17.87 25.88 14.99
CA ALA A 318 -18.95 26.81 14.62
C ALA A 318 -20.14 26.82 15.60
N SER A 319 -20.10 26.02 16.68
CA SER A 319 -21.20 25.97 17.64
C SER A 319 -21.11 27.09 18.70
N HIS A 320 -22.09 27.17 19.58
CA HIS A 320 -22.07 28.03 20.77
C HIS A 320 -21.52 27.29 22.01
N GLY A 321 -20.59 26.32 21.80
CA GLY A 321 -19.94 25.57 22.85
C GLY A 321 -20.30 24.09 22.90
N CYS A 322 -21.40 23.65 22.28
CA CYS A 322 -21.76 22.24 22.17
C CYS A 322 -20.83 21.49 21.19
N LEU A 323 -20.82 20.18 21.29
CA LEU A 323 -20.22 19.26 20.31
C LEU A 323 -21.32 18.80 19.35
N ARG A 324 -21.40 19.43 18.17
CA ARG A 324 -22.38 19.07 17.14
C ARG A 324 -21.90 17.84 16.37
N VAL A 325 -22.79 16.89 16.14
CA VAL A 325 -22.58 15.74 15.26
C VAL A 325 -23.64 15.71 14.18
N PRO A 326 -23.44 15.02 13.03
CA PRO A 326 -24.49 14.82 12.05
C PRO A 326 -25.74 14.21 12.68
N ILE A 327 -26.94 14.66 12.30
CA ILE A 327 -28.20 14.15 12.85
C ILE A 327 -28.31 12.63 12.74
N ARG A 328 -27.78 12.06 11.65
CA ARG A 328 -27.77 10.61 11.42
C ARG A 328 -27.01 9.80 12.47
N ASP A 329 -26.06 10.42 13.16
CA ASP A 329 -25.21 9.79 14.17
C ASP A 329 -25.71 10.07 15.60
N ALA A 330 -26.63 11.03 15.77
CA ALA A 330 -27.07 11.53 17.07
C ALA A 330 -27.70 10.44 17.92
N ALA A 331 -28.64 9.67 17.37
CA ALA A 331 -29.33 8.60 18.10
C ALA A 331 -28.35 7.53 18.57
N ALA A 332 -27.41 7.10 17.73
CA ALA A 332 -26.41 6.09 18.10
C ALA A 332 -25.51 6.55 19.26
N ILE A 333 -25.07 7.80 19.25
CA ILE A 333 -24.27 8.39 20.35
C ILE A 333 -25.12 8.56 21.60
N TYR A 334 -26.35 9.01 21.45
CA TYR A 334 -27.29 9.18 22.55
C TYR A 334 -27.54 7.84 23.25
N ASP A 335 -27.89 6.78 22.49
CA ASP A 335 -28.17 5.45 23.04
C ASP A 335 -26.92 4.81 23.69
N TRP A 336 -25.75 5.07 23.12
CA TRP A 336 -24.49 4.57 23.67
C TRP A 336 -24.14 5.25 25.00
N LEU A 337 -24.40 6.54 25.19
CA LEU A 337 -24.10 7.29 26.40
C LEU A 337 -25.13 7.03 27.50
N SER A 338 -24.66 6.93 28.75
CA SER A 338 -25.45 6.89 29.97
C SER A 338 -25.15 8.10 30.86
N ILE A 339 -26.08 8.44 31.76
CA ILE A 339 -25.81 9.42 32.83
C ILE A 339 -24.65 8.88 33.68
N GLY A 340 -23.65 9.72 33.95
CA GLY A 340 -22.44 9.36 34.68
C GLY A 340 -21.24 9.03 33.76
N ASP A 341 -21.47 8.70 32.48
CA ASP A 341 -20.38 8.43 31.55
C ASP A 341 -19.47 9.66 31.38
N VAL A 342 -18.17 9.41 31.31
CA VAL A 342 -17.15 10.46 31.23
C VAL A 342 -17.07 11.05 29.83
N VAL A 343 -16.86 12.37 29.76
CA VAL A 343 -16.63 13.12 28.54
C VAL A 343 -15.33 13.94 28.69
N TRP A 344 -14.29 13.52 28.00
CA TRP A 344 -13.05 14.29 27.86
C TRP A 344 -13.16 15.26 26.69
N VAL A 345 -12.89 16.52 26.97
CA VAL A 345 -12.84 17.60 25.97
C VAL A 345 -11.45 18.19 25.97
N GLU A 346 -10.70 18.02 24.87
CA GLU A 346 -9.29 18.36 24.78
C GLU A 346 -8.93 19.03 23.45
N GLU A 347 -7.73 19.62 23.38
CA GLU A 347 -7.16 20.10 22.13
C GLU A 347 -6.80 18.99 21.17
#